data_a92d43bd0a4e0a6bea7d03422fec3af1
#
_entry.id   a92d43bd0a4e0a6bea7d03422fec3af1
#
_cell.length_a   1.000
_cell.length_b   1.000
_cell.length_c   1.000
_cell.angle_alpha   90.00
_cell.angle_beta   90.00
_cell.angle_gamma   90.00
#
_symmetry.space_group_name_H-M   'P 1'
#
loop_
_entity.id
_entity.type
_entity.pdbx_description
1 polymer ?
#
loop_
_entity_poly.entity_id
_entity_poly.type
_entity_poly.pdbx_seq_one_letter_code
_entity_poly.pdbx_strand_id
1 'polypeptide(L)'
;MPDNEKEYIDILKKSVYDRITLDINLLTIDEVAKTDLIKSHIDNKISSGFQDYYFSTLDNEDFYLSSTDFFRQFKNRYSLQGIDNNFLDRLEIQKSEILKSIRADKLAQLYFDTFNKAEIKHGDGIKEKDLGSFFAKLVHTFRPSDYCALDNPIKNYFGLKKESFFIALFIISNVYKKWATDNKQLLNNLKDIFKNADKKAVLKHDQLTDLKLLDLIFWSKANRI
;
A
#
# COMPACT_ATOMS: atom_id res chain seq x y z
N MET A 1 -21.53 -7.00 13.02
CA MET A 1 -20.27 -6.20 12.88
C MET A 1 -20.26 -5.21 11.71
N PRO A 2 -21.00 -5.39 10.60
CA PRO A 2 -20.86 -4.45 9.47
C PRO A 2 -21.23 -3.00 9.79
N ASP A 3 -22.25 -2.79 10.60
CA ASP A 3 -22.74 -1.43 10.88
C ASP A 3 -21.82 -0.63 11.81
N ASN A 4 -21.25 -1.28 12.81
CA ASN A 4 -20.33 -0.63 13.75
C ASN A 4 -18.99 -0.27 13.11
N GLU A 5 -18.50 -1.05 12.16
CA GLU A 5 -17.22 -0.81 11.50
C GLU A 5 -17.29 0.40 10.56
N LYS A 6 -18.36 0.49 9.76
CA LYS A 6 -18.57 1.63 8.87
C LYS A 6 -18.72 2.93 9.66
N GLU A 7 -19.51 2.92 10.72
CA GLU A 7 -19.68 4.06 11.62
C GLU A 7 -18.36 4.46 12.28
N TYR A 8 -17.57 3.50 12.74
CA TYR A 8 -16.25 3.76 13.33
C TYR A 8 -15.27 4.37 12.30
N ILE A 9 -15.24 3.84 11.09
CA ILE A 9 -14.43 4.40 10.00
C ILE A 9 -14.88 5.83 9.67
N ASP A 10 -16.18 6.10 9.62
CA ASP A 10 -16.71 7.43 9.32
C ASP A 10 -16.42 8.44 10.44
N ILE A 11 -16.45 8.02 11.70
CA ILE A 11 -16.03 8.84 12.84
C ILE A 11 -14.53 9.16 12.74
N LEU A 12 -13.70 8.17 12.45
CA LEU A 12 -12.25 8.36 12.29
C LEU A 12 -11.92 9.25 11.09
N LYS A 13 -12.60 9.06 9.97
CA LYS A 13 -12.47 9.94 8.80
C LYS A 13 -12.74 11.40 9.19
N LYS A 14 -13.78 11.65 9.94
CA LYS A 14 -14.14 13.01 10.38
C LYS A 14 -13.09 13.62 11.31
N SER A 15 -12.53 12.83 12.23
CA SER A 15 -11.58 13.33 13.25
C SER A 15 -10.15 13.49 12.73
N VAL A 16 -9.74 12.71 11.72
CA VAL A 16 -8.36 12.67 11.20
C VAL A 16 -8.25 13.31 9.82
N TYR A 17 -9.37 13.37 9.09
CA TYR A 17 -9.44 13.83 7.71
C TYR A 17 -8.84 15.23 7.51
N ASP A 18 -9.22 16.19 8.34
CA ASP A 18 -8.76 17.59 8.16
C ASP A 18 -7.25 17.71 8.31
N ARG A 19 -6.65 16.96 9.26
CA ARG A 19 -5.20 16.96 9.45
C ARG A 19 -4.46 16.34 8.28
N ILE A 20 -4.92 15.16 7.81
CA ILE A 20 -4.30 14.49 6.65
C ILE A 20 -4.45 15.35 5.40
N THR A 21 -5.61 15.97 5.20
CA THR A 21 -5.87 16.86 4.08
C THR A 21 -4.95 18.08 4.10
N LEU A 22 -4.72 18.67 5.26
CA LEU A 22 -3.76 19.78 5.42
C LEU A 22 -2.35 19.36 5.02
N ASP A 23 -1.87 18.21 5.49
CA ASP A 23 -0.54 17.70 5.14
C ASP A 23 -0.39 17.45 3.64
N ILE A 24 -1.44 16.97 2.98
CA ILE A 24 -1.44 16.77 1.52
C ILE A 24 -1.52 18.12 0.78
N ASN A 25 -2.33 19.07 1.25
CA ASN A 25 -2.46 20.38 0.63
C ASN A 25 -1.17 21.22 0.68
N LEU A 26 -0.24 20.87 1.56
CA LEU A 26 1.12 21.47 1.59
C LEU A 26 2.04 20.91 0.49
N LEU A 27 1.60 19.89 -0.27
CA LEU A 27 2.31 19.42 -1.44
C LEU A 27 2.22 20.41 -2.57
N THR A 28 3.28 21.17 -2.78
CA THR A 28 3.46 21.98 -3.98
C THR A 28 4.30 21.25 -5.01
N ILE A 29 4.14 21.59 -6.30
CA ILE A 29 5.00 21.06 -7.37
C ILE A 29 6.47 21.33 -7.04
N ASP A 30 6.79 22.52 -6.50
CA ASP A 30 8.13 22.90 -6.09
C ASP A 30 8.68 22.04 -4.96
N GLU A 31 7.87 21.66 -3.98
CA GLU A 31 8.29 20.77 -2.90
C GLU A 31 8.57 19.36 -3.41
N VAL A 32 7.79 18.88 -4.35
CA VAL A 32 8.01 17.57 -4.98
C VAL A 32 9.20 17.61 -5.92
N ALA A 33 9.39 18.67 -6.68
CA ALA A 33 10.54 18.87 -7.56
C ALA A 33 11.85 19.13 -6.80
N LYS A 34 11.79 19.87 -5.70
CA LYS A 34 12.93 20.16 -4.80
C LYS A 34 13.28 18.98 -3.90
N THR A 35 12.37 18.06 -3.71
CA THR A 35 12.76 16.84 -3.04
C THR A 35 13.68 16.09 -3.98
N ASP A 36 14.99 16.06 -3.68
CA ASP A 36 16.01 15.14 -4.24
C ASP A 36 15.60 13.67 -4.24
N LEU A 37 14.43 13.42 -3.91
CA LEU A 37 13.67 12.25 -3.66
C LEU A 37 13.35 11.47 -4.91
N ILE A 38 12.87 12.17 -5.91
CA ILE A 38 12.67 11.60 -7.23
C ILE A 38 14.04 11.18 -7.77
N LYS A 39 15.06 12.03 -7.62
CA LYS A 39 16.44 11.68 -8.02
C LYS A 39 17.03 10.54 -7.20
N SER A 40 17.01 10.60 -5.88
CA SER A 40 17.61 9.56 -5.03
C SER A 40 16.83 8.24 -5.07
N HIS A 41 15.53 8.30 -5.31
CA HIS A 41 14.69 7.11 -5.41
C HIS A 41 14.84 6.44 -6.76
N ILE A 42 14.84 7.21 -7.85
CA ILE A 42 15.02 6.72 -9.21
C ILE A 42 16.48 6.30 -9.43
N ASP A 43 17.44 7.04 -8.89
CA ASP A 43 18.87 6.75 -9.14
C ASP A 43 19.45 5.67 -8.22
N ASN A 44 18.98 5.49 -6.99
CA ASN A 44 19.71 4.68 -5.99
C ASN A 44 18.90 3.68 -5.17
N LYS A 45 17.56 3.73 -5.10
CA LYS A 45 16.79 2.88 -4.17
C LYS A 45 15.67 2.07 -4.81
N ILE A 46 15.22 2.43 -5.98
CA ILE A 46 14.28 1.60 -6.70
C ILE A 46 15.10 0.55 -7.43
N SER A 47 15.26 -0.63 -6.82
CA SER A 47 15.84 -1.74 -7.56
C SER A 47 14.90 -2.05 -8.73
N SER A 48 15.43 -2.06 -9.94
CA SER A 48 14.69 -2.47 -11.14
C SER A 48 13.90 -3.76 -10.89
N GLY A 49 14.51 -4.72 -10.20
CA GLY A 49 13.86 -5.99 -9.88
C GLY A 49 12.63 -5.90 -8.96
N PHE A 50 12.51 -4.88 -8.07
CA PHE A 50 11.28 -4.67 -7.32
C PHE A 50 10.19 -4.07 -8.19
N GLN A 51 10.51 -3.08 -9.01
CA GLN A 51 9.52 -2.43 -9.88
C GLN A 51 9.02 -3.38 -10.97
N ASP A 52 9.90 -4.19 -11.55
CA ASP A 52 9.52 -5.23 -12.50
C ASP A 52 8.53 -6.21 -11.87
N TYR A 53 8.82 -6.67 -10.64
CA TYR A 53 7.90 -7.54 -9.89
C TYR A 53 6.59 -6.82 -9.59
N TYR A 54 6.63 -5.60 -9.07
CA TYR A 54 5.45 -4.80 -8.74
C TYR A 54 4.51 -4.69 -9.94
N PHE A 55 5.02 -4.22 -11.08
CA PHE A 55 4.19 -4.04 -12.27
C PHE A 55 3.77 -5.35 -12.94
N SER A 56 4.53 -6.43 -12.78
CA SER A 56 4.13 -7.74 -13.30
C SER A 56 2.99 -8.38 -12.48
N THR A 57 2.88 -8.03 -11.21
CA THR A 57 1.85 -8.56 -10.32
C THR A 57 0.62 -7.66 -10.21
N LEU A 58 0.75 -6.39 -10.62
CA LEU A 58 -0.29 -5.39 -10.44
C LEU A 58 -1.54 -5.75 -11.26
N ASP A 59 -2.66 -5.99 -10.58
CA ASP A 59 -3.94 -6.38 -11.16
C ASP A 59 -3.88 -7.59 -12.11
N ASN A 60 -2.92 -8.50 -11.87
CA ASN A 60 -2.63 -9.65 -12.71
C ASN A 60 -3.07 -10.95 -12.02
N GLU A 61 -4.33 -11.31 -12.22
CA GLU A 61 -4.93 -12.53 -11.63
C GLU A 61 -4.29 -13.79 -12.15
N ASP A 62 -3.97 -13.85 -13.44
CA ASP A 62 -3.36 -15.04 -14.05
C ASP A 62 -1.99 -15.32 -13.45
N PHE A 63 -1.16 -14.30 -13.29
CA PHE A 63 0.13 -14.43 -12.60
C PHE A 63 -0.06 -14.88 -11.15
N TYR A 64 -1.00 -14.29 -10.44
CA TYR A 64 -1.30 -14.66 -9.05
C TYR A 64 -1.74 -16.10 -8.92
N LEU A 65 -2.73 -16.53 -9.69
CA LEU A 65 -3.33 -17.85 -9.58
C LEU A 65 -2.41 -18.96 -10.10
N SER A 66 -1.62 -18.72 -11.14
CA SER A 66 -0.70 -19.71 -11.70
C SER A 66 0.62 -19.87 -10.92
N SER A 67 1.03 -18.84 -10.17
CA SER A 67 2.25 -18.93 -9.36
C SER A 67 2.07 -19.94 -8.22
N THR A 68 3.04 -20.83 -8.04
CA THR A 68 3.04 -21.83 -6.94
C THR A 68 3.66 -21.33 -5.65
N ASP A 69 4.25 -20.11 -5.67
CA ASP A 69 5.02 -19.56 -4.55
C ASP A 69 4.83 -18.04 -4.44
N PHE A 70 3.62 -17.56 -4.78
CA PHE A 70 3.32 -16.13 -4.82
C PHE A 70 3.60 -15.44 -3.50
N PHE A 71 3.09 -15.95 -2.39
CA PHE A 71 3.18 -15.27 -1.09
C PHE A 71 4.60 -15.24 -0.52
N ARG A 72 5.46 -16.22 -0.81
CA ARG A 72 6.89 -16.18 -0.45
C ARG A 72 7.63 -15.12 -1.27
N GLN A 73 7.38 -15.08 -2.58
CA GLN A 73 7.94 -14.03 -3.44
C GLN A 73 7.46 -12.66 -2.99
N PHE A 74 6.18 -12.48 -2.72
CA PHE A 74 5.56 -11.25 -2.24
C PHE A 74 6.20 -10.79 -0.92
N LYS A 75 6.31 -11.69 0.07
CA LYS A 75 6.99 -11.40 1.35
C LYS A 75 8.41 -10.89 1.13
N ASN A 76 9.19 -11.57 0.29
CA ASN A 76 10.58 -11.25 0.05
C ASN A 76 10.74 -9.92 -0.70
N ARG A 77 9.97 -9.70 -1.75
CA ARG A 77 10.01 -8.48 -2.56
C ARG A 77 9.61 -7.24 -1.77
N TYR A 78 8.62 -7.35 -0.89
CA TYR A 78 8.19 -6.27 -0.02
C TYR A 78 8.96 -6.21 1.31
N SER A 79 9.98 -7.03 1.51
CA SER A 79 10.79 -7.10 2.75
C SER A 79 9.95 -7.25 4.02
N LEU A 80 8.90 -8.07 3.96
CA LEU A 80 7.97 -8.28 5.07
C LEU A 80 8.54 -9.31 6.06
N GLN A 81 9.06 -8.82 7.17
CA GLN A 81 9.76 -9.63 8.15
C GLN A 81 8.83 -10.33 9.15
N GLY A 82 9.31 -11.45 9.71
CA GLY A 82 8.65 -12.16 10.82
C GLY A 82 7.35 -12.85 10.41
N ILE A 83 7.29 -13.40 9.20
CA ILE A 83 6.20 -14.25 8.71
C ILE A 83 6.80 -15.61 8.38
N ASP A 84 6.30 -16.66 9.01
CA ASP A 84 6.79 -18.02 8.78
C ASP A 84 6.21 -18.66 7.51
N ASN A 85 6.85 -19.74 7.07
CA ASN A 85 6.45 -20.42 5.85
C ASN A 85 5.11 -21.16 5.98
N ASN A 86 4.76 -21.68 7.17
CA ASN A 86 3.49 -22.39 7.37
C ASN A 86 2.31 -21.44 7.17
N PHE A 87 2.43 -20.17 7.62
CA PHE A 87 1.41 -19.17 7.35
C PHE A 87 1.30 -18.89 5.85
N LEU A 88 2.43 -18.72 5.15
CA LEU A 88 2.42 -18.48 3.70
C LEU A 88 1.84 -19.64 2.92
N ASP A 89 2.09 -20.89 3.34
CA ASP A 89 1.51 -22.09 2.73
C ASP A 89 -0.01 -22.13 2.90
N ARG A 90 -0.54 -21.73 4.06
CA ARG A 90 -1.98 -21.58 4.25
C ARG A 90 -2.59 -20.52 3.31
N LEU A 91 -1.89 -19.41 3.10
CA LEU A 91 -2.34 -18.38 2.14
C LEU A 91 -2.34 -18.93 0.70
N GLU A 92 -1.33 -19.72 0.31
CA GLU A 92 -1.29 -20.35 -1.03
C GLU A 92 -2.49 -21.26 -1.27
N ILE A 93 -2.90 -22.06 -0.27
CA ILE A 93 -4.09 -22.91 -0.35
C ILE A 93 -5.36 -22.08 -0.52
N GLN A 94 -5.44 -20.92 0.13
CA GLN A 94 -6.63 -20.05 0.16
C GLN A 94 -6.62 -18.95 -0.90
N LYS A 95 -5.63 -18.90 -1.79
CA LYS A 95 -5.40 -17.73 -2.64
C LYS A 95 -6.58 -17.34 -3.54
N SER A 96 -7.33 -18.31 -4.05
CA SER A 96 -8.53 -18.05 -4.86
C SER A 96 -9.62 -17.35 -4.04
N GLU A 97 -9.84 -17.76 -2.79
CA GLU A 97 -10.84 -17.14 -1.90
C GLU A 97 -10.37 -15.76 -1.41
N ILE A 98 -9.07 -15.60 -1.19
CA ILE A 98 -8.48 -14.29 -0.87
C ILE A 98 -8.74 -13.32 -2.02
N LEU A 99 -8.46 -13.70 -3.26
CA LEU A 99 -8.71 -12.87 -4.43
C LEU A 99 -10.18 -12.51 -4.59
N LYS A 100 -11.09 -13.48 -4.47
CA LYS A 100 -12.54 -13.25 -4.51
C LYS A 100 -12.98 -12.25 -3.44
N SER A 101 -12.44 -12.37 -2.22
CA SER A 101 -12.77 -11.46 -1.12
C SER A 101 -12.30 -10.04 -1.40
N ILE A 102 -11.10 -9.87 -1.96
CA ILE A 102 -10.57 -8.55 -2.36
C ILE A 102 -11.43 -7.94 -3.49
N ARG A 103 -11.78 -8.72 -4.52
CA ARG A 103 -12.62 -8.26 -5.63
C ARG A 103 -14.04 -7.89 -5.21
N ALA A 104 -14.61 -8.65 -4.27
CA ALA A 104 -15.93 -8.41 -3.72
C ALA A 104 -15.96 -7.32 -2.63
N ASP A 105 -14.83 -6.66 -2.34
CA ASP A 105 -14.67 -5.66 -1.27
C ASP A 105 -15.01 -6.17 0.15
N LYS A 106 -14.88 -7.48 0.37
CA LYS A 106 -15.06 -8.11 1.69
C LYS A 106 -13.79 -8.00 2.52
N LEU A 107 -13.22 -6.81 2.59
CA LEU A 107 -11.90 -6.59 3.16
C LEU A 107 -11.86 -6.71 4.66
N ALA A 108 -12.93 -6.31 5.37
CA ALA A 108 -13.03 -6.45 6.80
C ALA A 108 -12.98 -7.92 7.21
N GLN A 109 -13.86 -8.72 6.64
CA GLN A 109 -13.89 -10.15 6.90
C GLN A 109 -12.53 -10.79 6.62
N LEU A 110 -11.96 -10.54 5.44
CA LEU A 110 -10.66 -11.08 5.07
C LEU A 110 -9.54 -10.67 6.05
N TYR A 111 -9.51 -9.39 6.47
CA TYR A 111 -8.51 -8.91 7.39
C TYR A 111 -8.63 -9.56 8.77
N PHE A 112 -9.82 -9.53 9.36
CA PHE A 112 -10.02 -10.02 10.72
C PHE A 112 -9.90 -11.55 10.82
N ASP A 113 -10.31 -12.28 9.79
CA ASP A 113 -10.24 -13.75 9.79
C ASP A 113 -8.83 -14.28 9.48
N THR A 114 -8.00 -13.51 8.74
CA THR A 114 -6.74 -14.05 8.22
C THR A 114 -5.50 -13.25 8.66
N PHE A 115 -5.54 -11.93 8.71
CA PHE A 115 -4.34 -11.10 8.84
C PHE A 115 -4.20 -10.38 10.17
N ASN A 116 -5.28 -10.05 10.87
CA ASN A 116 -5.26 -9.26 12.10
C ASN A 116 -4.55 -9.97 13.26
N LYS A 117 -4.84 -11.27 13.44
CA LYS A 117 -4.23 -12.12 14.46
C LYS A 117 -3.63 -13.37 13.82
N ALA A 118 -2.77 -13.14 12.84
CA ALA A 118 -2.12 -14.24 12.15
C ALA A 118 -1.23 -15.02 13.11
N GLU A 119 -1.49 -16.31 13.25
CA GLU A 119 -0.65 -17.22 13.99
C GLU A 119 0.62 -17.52 13.19
N ILE A 120 1.75 -17.08 13.71
CA ILE A 120 3.06 -17.27 13.10
C ILE A 120 3.99 -18.00 14.07
N LYS A 121 4.88 -18.85 13.54
CA LYS A 121 5.90 -19.52 14.33
C LYS A 121 6.95 -18.48 14.80
N HIS A 122 7.27 -18.51 16.09
CA HIS A 122 8.29 -17.65 16.69
C HIS A 122 9.10 -18.45 17.70
N GLY A 123 10.34 -18.81 17.33
CA GLY A 123 11.14 -19.77 18.09
C GLY A 123 10.45 -21.13 18.17
N ASP A 124 10.28 -21.67 19.36
CA ASP A 124 9.62 -22.96 19.60
C ASP A 124 8.09 -22.85 19.81
N GLY A 125 7.53 -21.64 19.71
CA GLY A 125 6.11 -21.37 19.95
C GLY A 125 5.39 -20.73 18.78
N ILE A 126 4.08 -20.47 19.01
CA ILE A 126 3.21 -19.73 18.10
C ILE A 126 2.94 -18.36 18.73
N LYS A 127 2.99 -17.31 17.92
CA LYS A 127 2.67 -15.95 18.33
C LYS A 127 1.64 -15.34 17.36
N GLU A 128 0.65 -14.69 17.91
CA GLU A 128 -0.25 -13.83 17.12
C GLU A 128 0.47 -12.55 16.67
N LYS A 129 0.27 -12.20 15.42
CA LYS A 129 0.83 -10.99 14.81
C LYS A 129 -0.18 -10.32 13.89
N ASP A 130 -0.30 -8.99 14.01
CA ASP A 130 -1.02 -8.20 12.99
C ASP A 130 -0.14 -8.07 11.75
N LEU A 131 -0.63 -8.63 10.64
CA LEU A 131 -0.01 -8.56 9.31
C LEU A 131 -0.66 -7.49 8.43
N GLY A 132 -1.12 -6.40 9.01
CA GLY A 132 -1.84 -5.33 8.31
C GLY A 132 -1.04 -4.70 7.17
N SER A 133 0.29 -4.55 7.30
CA SER A 133 1.12 -4.06 6.20
C SER A 133 1.17 -5.05 5.02
N PHE A 134 1.17 -6.36 5.30
CA PHE A 134 1.06 -7.39 4.26
C PHE A 134 -0.29 -7.29 3.56
N PHE A 135 -1.36 -7.27 4.35
CA PHE A 135 -2.73 -7.13 3.86
C PHE A 135 -2.91 -5.88 2.98
N ALA A 136 -2.47 -4.70 3.45
CA ALA A 136 -2.60 -3.46 2.71
C ALA A 136 -1.91 -3.51 1.34
N LYS A 137 -0.70 -4.08 1.28
CA LYS A 137 0.04 -4.25 0.03
C LYS A 137 -0.63 -5.26 -0.90
N LEU A 138 -1.20 -6.35 -0.36
CA LEU A 138 -1.93 -7.35 -1.13
C LEU A 138 -3.22 -6.75 -1.73
N VAL A 139 -3.98 -6.01 -0.94
CA VAL A 139 -5.18 -5.29 -1.42
C VAL A 139 -4.82 -4.29 -2.52
N HIS A 140 -3.76 -3.51 -2.32
CA HIS A 140 -3.26 -2.58 -3.34
C HIS A 140 -2.88 -3.30 -4.63
N THR A 141 -2.27 -4.49 -4.56
CA THR A 141 -1.87 -5.25 -5.75
C THR A 141 -3.04 -5.53 -6.68
N PHE A 142 -4.22 -5.86 -6.13
CA PHE A 142 -5.41 -6.19 -6.93
C PHE A 142 -6.41 -5.05 -7.09
N ARG A 143 -6.29 -3.99 -6.31
CA ARG A 143 -7.14 -2.78 -6.38
C ARG A 143 -6.30 -1.51 -6.26
N PRO A 144 -5.34 -1.29 -7.17
CA PRO A 144 -4.36 -0.21 -7.06
C PRO A 144 -4.95 1.20 -7.21
N SER A 145 -6.13 1.32 -7.81
CA SER A 145 -6.85 2.59 -7.95
C SER A 145 -7.75 2.90 -6.75
N ASP A 146 -8.04 1.90 -5.91
CA ASP A 146 -8.94 2.04 -4.76
C ASP A 146 -8.19 2.16 -3.43
N TYR A 147 -7.07 1.45 -3.28
CA TYR A 147 -6.33 1.34 -2.02
C TYR A 147 -4.85 1.63 -2.20
N CYS A 148 -4.26 2.33 -1.23
CA CYS A 148 -2.83 2.63 -1.20
C CYS A 148 -2.00 1.42 -0.69
N ALA A 149 -0.71 1.37 -1.04
CA ALA A 149 0.21 0.32 -0.55
C ALA A 149 0.79 0.68 0.82
N LEU A 150 -0.09 0.85 1.80
CA LEU A 150 0.24 1.37 3.13
C LEU A 150 1.33 0.59 3.84
N ASP A 151 2.28 1.31 4.43
CA ASP A 151 3.28 0.78 5.35
C ASP A 151 3.40 1.62 6.64
N ASN A 152 4.24 1.16 7.58
CA ASN A 152 4.43 1.84 8.85
C ASN A 152 4.96 3.28 8.73
N PRO A 153 5.96 3.58 7.88
CA PRO A 153 6.42 4.95 7.70
C PRO A 153 5.30 5.92 7.31
N ILE A 154 4.51 5.57 6.30
CA ILE A 154 3.38 6.41 5.84
C ILE A 154 2.33 6.54 6.94
N LYS A 155 1.94 5.42 7.57
CA LYS A 155 0.97 5.40 8.67
C LYS A 155 1.40 6.33 9.82
N ASN A 156 2.68 6.29 10.19
CA ASN A 156 3.23 7.11 11.25
C ASN A 156 3.32 8.59 10.86
N TYR A 157 3.71 8.87 9.61
CA TYR A 157 3.78 10.23 9.06
C TYR A 157 2.44 10.96 9.20
N PHE A 158 1.35 10.29 8.87
CA PHE A 158 0.00 10.86 9.03
C PHE A 158 -0.54 10.77 10.47
N GLY A 159 0.27 10.40 11.44
CA GLY A 159 -0.10 10.38 12.85
C GLY A 159 -1.08 9.27 13.23
N LEU A 160 -1.20 8.23 12.39
CA LEU A 160 -2.10 7.09 12.61
C LEU A 160 -1.40 5.91 13.31
N LYS A 161 -0.28 6.16 14.01
CA LYS A 161 0.53 5.11 14.65
C LYS A 161 -0.26 4.17 15.55
N LYS A 162 -1.28 4.69 16.25
CA LYS A 162 -2.11 3.93 17.19
C LYS A 162 -3.27 3.20 16.53
N GLU A 163 -3.60 3.55 15.30
CA GLU A 163 -4.70 2.92 14.56
C GLU A 163 -4.30 1.55 14.01
N SER A 164 -5.27 0.67 13.79
CA SER A 164 -5.01 -0.57 13.05
C SER A 164 -4.62 -0.27 11.61
N PHE A 165 -3.89 -1.19 10.97
CA PHE A 165 -3.59 -1.04 9.53
C PHE A 165 -4.86 -1.02 8.68
N PHE A 166 -5.87 -1.78 9.07
CA PHE A 166 -7.15 -1.82 8.38
C PHE A 166 -7.79 -0.43 8.31
N ILE A 167 -7.94 0.22 9.46
CA ILE A 167 -8.52 1.57 9.55
C ILE A 167 -7.66 2.59 8.82
N ALA A 168 -6.35 2.58 9.03
CA ALA A 168 -5.42 3.49 8.38
C ALA A 168 -5.43 3.33 6.85
N LEU A 169 -5.57 2.11 6.33
CA LEU A 169 -5.68 1.83 4.91
C LEU A 169 -6.89 2.54 4.29
N PHE A 170 -8.05 2.44 4.92
CA PHE A 170 -9.28 3.09 4.44
C PHE A 170 -9.18 4.62 4.49
N ILE A 171 -8.70 5.16 5.62
CA ILE A 171 -8.55 6.61 5.78
C ILE A 171 -7.63 7.17 4.72
N ILE A 172 -6.40 6.66 4.61
CA ILE A 172 -5.38 7.21 3.71
C ILE A 172 -5.80 7.01 2.25
N SER A 173 -6.34 5.84 1.88
CA SER A 173 -6.81 5.59 0.52
C SER A 173 -7.92 6.56 0.10
N ASN A 174 -8.88 6.83 0.98
CA ASN A 174 -9.95 7.78 0.69
C ASN A 174 -9.46 9.22 0.60
N VAL A 175 -8.54 9.62 1.48
CA VAL A 175 -7.91 10.94 1.41
C VAL A 175 -7.13 11.11 0.12
N TYR A 176 -6.34 10.11 -0.27
CA TYR A 176 -5.60 10.13 -1.53
C TYR A 176 -6.54 10.24 -2.74
N LYS A 177 -7.61 9.44 -2.79
CA LYS A 177 -8.60 9.50 -3.89
C LYS A 177 -9.24 10.88 -3.99
N LYS A 178 -9.70 11.41 -2.86
CA LYS A 178 -10.32 12.74 -2.85
C LYS A 178 -9.33 13.80 -3.31
N TRP A 179 -8.14 13.82 -2.74
CA TRP A 179 -7.11 14.80 -3.09
C TRP A 179 -6.70 14.68 -4.58
N ALA A 180 -6.57 13.44 -5.10
CA ALA A 180 -6.27 13.19 -6.50
C ALA A 180 -7.35 13.74 -7.44
N THR A 181 -8.62 13.60 -7.05
CA THR A 181 -9.75 14.14 -7.80
C THR A 181 -9.73 15.67 -7.79
N ASP A 182 -9.53 16.27 -6.62
CA ASP A 182 -9.55 17.73 -6.44
C ASP A 182 -8.32 18.42 -7.08
N ASN A 183 -7.20 17.68 -7.23
CA ASN A 183 -5.92 18.21 -7.72
C ASN A 183 -5.41 17.50 -8.99
N LYS A 184 -6.29 17.07 -9.87
CA LYS A 184 -5.96 16.27 -11.06
C LYS A 184 -4.87 16.90 -11.94
N GLN A 185 -4.94 18.23 -12.16
CA GLN A 185 -3.94 18.94 -12.97
C GLN A 185 -2.55 18.88 -12.33
N LEU A 186 -2.47 19.05 -11.00
CA LEU A 186 -1.21 18.96 -10.27
C LEU A 186 -0.63 17.54 -10.37
N LEU A 187 -1.46 16.50 -10.20
CA LEU A 187 -1.01 15.11 -10.35
C LEU A 187 -0.47 14.81 -11.76
N ASN A 188 -1.13 15.31 -12.80
CA ASN A 188 -0.63 15.15 -14.16
C ASN A 188 0.76 15.80 -14.31
N ASN A 189 0.94 17.02 -13.81
CA ASN A 189 2.24 17.70 -13.83
C ASN A 189 3.30 16.89 -13.04
N LEU A 190 2.93 16.30 -11.90
CA LEU A 190 3.82 15.44 -11.13
C LEU A 190 4.20 14.17 -11.89
N LYS A 191 3.26 13.53 -12.60
CA LYS A 191 3.55 12.37 -13.45
C LYS A 191 4.54 12.73 -14.56
N ASP A 192 4.39 13.89 -15.18
CA ASP A 192 5.33 14.38 -16.20
C ASP A 192 6.73 14.63 -15.60
N ILE A 193 6.81 15.21 -14.41
CA ILE A 193 8.09 15.39 -13.70
C ILE A 193 8.74 14.03 -13.42
N PHE A 194 7.98 13.05 -12.92
CA PHE A 194 8.47 11.70 -12.67
C PHE A 194 8.96 11.04 -13.96
N LYS A 195 8.18 11.11 -15.03
CA LYS A 195 8.54 10.54 -16.34
C LYS A 195 9.82 11.14 -16.88
N ASN A 196 9.99 12.46 -16.77
CA ASN A 196 11.20 13.15 -17.24
C ASN A 196 12.44 12.84 -16.37
N ALA A 197 12.25 12.56 -15.08
CA ALA A 197 13.31 12.20 -14.15
C ALA A 197 13.73 10.72 -14.25
N ASP A 198 12.82 9.83 -14.66
CA ASP A 198 13.06 8.39 -14.78
C ASP A 198 13.80 8.03 -16.08
N LYS A 199 15.05 8.49 -16.20
CA LYS A 199 15.88 8.24 -17.38
C LYS A 199 16.16 6.76 -17.66
N LYS A 200 16.01 5.90 -16.64
CA LYS A 200 16.23 4.45 -16.76
C LYS A 200 14.95 3.68 -17.07
N ALA A 201 13.81 4.38 -17.20
CA ALA A 201 12.48 3.80 -17.42
C ALA A 201 12.15 2.67 -16.42
N VAL A 202 12.52 2.87 -15.16
CA VAL A 202 12.29 1.90 -14.07
C VAL A 202 10.82 1.80 -13.71
N LEU A 203 10.08 2.91 -13.88
CA LEU A 203 8.65 2.95 -13.63
C LEU A 203 7.87 2.77 -14.94
N LYS A 204 6.85 1.93 -14.92
CA LYS A 204 5.87 1.86 -16.01
C LYS A 204 4.84 2.97 -15.82
N HIS A 205 5.14 4.14 -16.36
CA HIS A 205 4.36 5.37 -16.13
C HIS A 205 2.91 5.28 -16.57
N ASP A 206 2.61 4.48 -17.57
CA ASP A 206 1.26 4.17 -18.06
C ASP A 206 0.43 3.32 -17.07
N GLN A 207 1.09 2.55 -16.22
CA GLN A 207 0.47 1.72 -15.16
C GLN A 207 0.53 2.38 -13.78
N LEU A 208 1.16 3.55 -13.66
CA LEU A 208 1.32 4.26 -12.38
C LEU A 208 0.02 4.93 -11.97
N THR A 209 -0.70 4.35 -10.99
CA THR A 209 -1.93 4.94 -10.45
C THR A 209 -1.64 6.19 -9.63
N ASP A 210 -2.66 7.05 -9.46
CA ASP A 210 -2.55 8.25 -8.64
C ASP A 210 -2.21 7.92 -7.19
N LEU A 211 -2.81 6.85 -6.65
CA LEU A 211 -2.54 6.39 -5.29
C LEU A 211 -1.09 5.91 -5.13
N LYS A 212 -0.57 5.20 -6.13
CA LYS A 212 0.84 4.76 -6.11
C LYS A 212 1.80 5.93 -6.21
N LEU A 213 1.49 6.94 -7.00
CA LEU A 213 2.28 8.16 -7.08
C LEU A 213 2.34 8.86 -5.70
N LEU A 214 1.18 9.02 -5.05
CA LEU A 214 1.11 9.60 -3.70
C LEU A 214 1.86 8.74 -2.67
N ASP A 215 1.75 7.41 -2.74
CA ASP A 215 2.52 6.51 -1.89
C ASP A 215 4.04 6.72 -2.05
N LEU A 216 4.54 6.85 -3.26
CA LEU A 216 5.96 7.11 -3.52
C LEU A 216 6.41 8.43 -2.90
N ILE A 217 5.61 9.49 -3.04
CA ILE A 217 5.89 10.81 -2.49
C ILE A 217 5.92 10.75 -0.96
N PHE A 218 4.86 10.21 -0.33
CA PHE A 218 4.76 10.21 1.13
C PHE A 218 5.66 9.18 1.79
N TRP A 219 5.88 8.02 1.18
CA TRP A 219 6.88 7.07 1.67
C TRP A 219 8.25 7.72 1.78
N SER A 220 8.58 8.51 0.83
CA SER A 220 9.85 9.19 0.80
C SER A 220 9.93 10.34 1.80
N LYS A 221 8.87 11.14 1.96
CA LYS A 221 8.79 12.15 3.04
C LYS A 221 8.92 11.48 4.41
N ALA A 222 8.21 10.37 4.63
CA ALA A 222 8.21 9.64 5.89
C ALA A 222 9.56 9.02 6.28
N ASN A 223 10.42 8.69 5.31
CA ASN A 223 11.73 8.10 5.58
C ASN A 223 12.88 9.14 5.71
N ARG A 224 12.59 10.43 5.65
CA ARG A 224 13.56 11.51 5.88
C ARG A 224 13.55 12.05 7.31
N ILE A 225 12.58 11.64 8.12
CA ILE A 225 12.46 11.99 9.51
C ILE A 225 13.23 10.97 10.34
#